data_c080dea2b6233de8dd525523a28d470e
#
_entry.id   c080dea2b6233de8dd525523a28d470e
#
_cell.length_a   1.000
_cell.length_b   1.000
_cell.length_c   1.000
_cell.angle_alpha   90.00
_cell.angle_beta   90.00
_cell.angle_gamma   90.00
#
_symmetry.space_group_name_H-M   'P 1'
#
loop_
_entity.id
_entity.type
_entity.pdbx_description
1 polymer ?
#
loop_
_entity_poly.entity_id
_entity_poly.type
_entity_poly.pdbx_seq_one_letter_code
_entity_poly.pdbx_strand_id
1 'polypeptide(L)'
;ALSKSVVEYKIENHLEIFQPEREREVIEKNLNRLNNDQLKEYARCFIQEMMTVSKSYQSDLLPLELDKNIKTDFKKDPVVGYQGIAGAFSQSAVENFFGEGTKNIGYRDFEDVYVALENGEIDYGVLPIENSLTGSINDNYDLIRKYGFYIVGETAVNVSQCLMALPGTKIE
;
A
#
# COMPACT_ATOMS: atom_id res chain seq x y z
N ALA A 1 -12.98 -11.71 19.97
CA ALA A 1 -14.39 -11.44 20.30
C ALA A 1 -14.75 -9.97 20.10
N LEU A 2 -14.08 -9.03 20.79
CA LEU A 2 -14.38 -7.59 20.72
C LEU A 2 -14.28 -7.00 19.32
N SER A 3 -13.22 -7.29 18.58
CA SER A 3 -13.02 -6.73 17.22
C SER A 3 -14.10 -7.19 16.24
N LYS A 4 -14.59 -8.43 16.39
CA LYS A 4 -15.67 -8.94 15.54
C LYS A 4 -17.00 -8.20 15.82
N SER A 5 -17.35 -7.98 17.08
CA SER A 5 -18.55 -7.20 17.45
C SER A 5 -18.47 -5.75 16.98
N VAL A 6 -17.25 -5.16 16.93
CA VAL A 6 -17.04 -3.81 16.39
C VAL A 6 -17.28 -3.77 14.88
N VAL A 7 -16.83 -4.80 14.14
CA VAL A 7 -17.08 -4.89 12.69
C VAL A 7 -18.56 -5.05 12.42
N GLU A 8 -19.23 -5.97 13.10
CA GLU A 8 -20.69 -6.19 12.98
C GLU A 8 -21.46 -4.89 13.22
N TYR A 9 -21.12 -4.17 14.29
CA TYR A 9 -21.72 -2.86 14.58
C TYR A 9 -21.47 -1.81 13.48
N LYS A 10 -20.25 -1.75 12.91
CA LYS A 10 -19.91 -0.83 11.84
C LYS A 10 -20.68 -1.14 10.56
N ILE A 11 -20.80 -2.42 10.20
CA ILE A 11 -21.58 -2.85 9.03
C ILE A 11 -23.06 -2.47 9.22
N GLU A 12 -23.66 -2.81 10.35
CA GLU A 12 -25.07 -2.50 10.65
C GLU A 12 -25.39 -1.01 10.62
N ASN A 13 -24.42 -0.16 10.98
CA ASN A 13 -24.59 1.29 11.04
C ASN A 13 -23.95 2.04 9.84
N HIS A 14 -23.53 1.32 8.80
CA HIS A 14 -22.87 1.90 7.61
C HIS A 14 -21.68 2.81 7.94
N LEU A 15 -20.87 2.42 8.95
CA LEU A 15 -19.70 3.17 9.39
C LEU A 15 -18.44 2.64 8.72
N GLU A 16 -17.57 3.55 8.33
CA GLU A 16 -16.26 3.19 7.79
C GLU A 16 -15.34 2.57 8.86
N ILE A 17 -14.45 1.65 8.43
CA ILE A 17 -13.43 1.09 9.32
C ILE A 17 -12.45 2.18 9.75
N PHE A 18 -12.05 3.03 8.81
CA PHE A 18 -11.13 4.13 9.05
C PHE A 18 -11.90 5.39 9.47
N GLN A 19 -11.70 5.85 10.69
CA GLN A 19 -12.33 7.03 11.27
C GLN A 19 -11.24 7.90 11.95
N PRO A 20 -10.51 8.75 11.20
CA PRO A 20 -9.34 9.48 11.70
C PRO A 20 -9.62 10.37 12.92
N GLU A 21 -10.78 11.02 12.95
CA GLU A 21 -11.17 11.87 14.07
C GLU A 21 -11.42 11.05 15.33
N ARG A 22 -12.11 9.94 15.19
CA ARG A 22 -12.37 9.02 16.30
C ARG A 22 -11.10 8.39 16.83
N GLU A 23 -10.16 8.06 15.97
CA GLU A 23 -8.85 7.53 16.35
C GLU A 23 -8.07 8.57 17.17
N ARG A 24 -8.05 9.83 16.73
CA ARG A 24 -7.43 10.94 17.49
C ARG A 24 -8.04 11.10 18.88
N GLU A 25 -9.37 11.12 18.96
CA GLU A 25 -10.07 11.21 20.25
C GLU A 25 -9.67 10.08 21.21
N VAL A 26 -9.61 8.85 20.71
CA VAL A 26 -9.24 7.68 21.52
C VAL A 26 -7.80 7.78 22.00
N ILE A 27 -6.86 8.19 21.12
CA ILE A 27 -5.47 8.40 21.50
C ILE A 27 -5.37 9.46 22.59
N GLU A 28 -5.92 10.65 22.37
CA GLU A 28 -5.84 11.75 23.33
C GLU A 28 -6.50 11.39 24.67
N LYS A 29 -7.65 10.73 24.64
CA LYS A 29 -8.33 10.26 25.86
C LYS A 29 -7.46 9.31 26.68
N ASN A 30 -6.71 8.43 26.04
CA ASN A 30 -5.83 7.50 26.74
C ASN A 30 -4.55 8.17 27.22
N LEU A 31 -3.96 9.09 26.43
CA LEU A 31 -2.79 9.86 26.85
C LEU A 31 -3.08 10.75 28.06
N ASN A 32 -4.28 11.33 28.12
CA ASN A 32 -4.70 12.17 29.26
C ASN A 32 -4.89 11.39 30.58
N ARG A 33 -4.94 10.06 30.53
CA ARG A 33 -4.95 9.19 31.72
C ARG A 33 -3.57 8.91 32.29
N LEU A 34 -2.52 9.23 31.53
CA LEU A 34 -1.14 9.00 31.95
C LEU A 34 -0.64 10.21 32.73
N ASN A 35 -0.17 9.96 33.95
CA ASN A 35 0.41 10.97 34.84
C ASN A 35 1.92 11.22 34.57
N ASN A 36 2.50 10.55 33.57
CA ASN A 36 3.91 10.66 33.22
C ASN A 36 4.07 11.10 31.77
N ASP A 37 4.52 12.35 31.59
CA ASP A 37 4.68 12.93 30.24
C ASP A 37 5.75 12.23 29.39
N GLN A 38 6.79 11.68 30.02
CA GLN A 38 7.85 10.95 29.31
C GLN A 38 7.34 9.66 28.66
N LEU A 39 6.27 9.08 29.18
CA LEU A 39 5.66 7.86 28.63
C LEU A 39 4.61 8.17 27.56
N LYS A 40 4.16 9.40 27.40
CA LYS A 40 3.07 9.75 26.47
C LYS A 40 3.41 9.43 25.03
N GLU A 41 4.64 9.73 24.58
CA GLU A 41 5.06 9.41 23.21
C GLU A 41 5.11 7.90 22.95
N TYR A 42 5.66 7.12 23.86
CA TYR A 42 5.67 5.66 23.74
C TYR A 42 4.26 5.09 23.77
N ALA A 43 3.39 5.62 24.62
CA ALA A 43 1.99 5.21 24.67
C ALA A 43 1.23 5.58 23.38
N ARG A 44 1.52 6.73 22.79
CA ARG A 44 0.97 7.15 21.49
C ARG A 44 1.32 6.14 20.42
N CYS A 45 2.60 5.83 20.25
CA CYS A 45 3.07 4.83 19.28
C CYS A 45 2.41 3.47 19.50
N PHE A 46 2.36 2.99 20.74
CA PHE A 46 1.75 1.71 21.07
C PHE A 46 0.25 1.67 20.73
N ILE A 47 -0.49 2.73 21.04
CA ILE A 47 -1.94 2.82 20.75
C ILE A 47 -2.16 2.87 19.24
N GLN A 48 -1.33 3.62 18.50
CA GLN A 48 -1.40 3.71 17.04
C GLN A 48 -1.17 2.33 16.39
N GLU A 49 -0.15 1.60 16.81
CA GLU A 49 0.13 0.25 16.33
C GLU A 49 -1.01 -0.73 16.64
N MET A 50 -1.54 -0.68 17.86
CA MET A 50 -2.72 -1.50 18.20
C MET A 50 -3.94 -1.19 17.30
N MET A 51 -4.16 0.09 16.99
CA MET A 51 -5.24 0.50 16.09
C MET A 51 -5.00 0.02 14.66
N THR A 52 -3.75 0.08 14.18
CA THR A 52 -3.36 -0.42 12.87
C THR A 52 -3.63 -1.92 12.75
N VAL A 53 -3.17 -2.72 13.70
CA VAL A 53 -3.45 -4.17 13.74
C VAL A 53 -4.95 -4.45 13.84
N SER A 54 -5.68 -3.68 14.65
CA SER A 54 -7.13 -3.84 14.78
C SER A 54 -7.88 -3.52 13.48
N LYS A 55 -7.45 -2.48 12.75
CA LYS A 55 -8.04 -2.12 11.44
C LYS A 55 -7.76 -3.18 10.39
N SER A 56 -6.54 -3.68 10.32
CA SER A 56 -6.18 -4.78 9.42
C SER A 56 -7.08 -5.98 9.66
N TYR A 57 -7.20 -6.42 10.91
CA TYR A 57 -8.09 -7.54 11.26
C TYR A 57 -9.57 -7.25 10.96
N GLN A 58 -10.03 -6.00 11.16
CA GLN A 58 -11.41 -5.62 10.81
C GLN A 58 -11.63 -5.66 9.29
N SER A 59 -10.64 -5.24 8.50
CA SER A 59 -10.68 -5.31 7.03
C SER A 59 -10.77 -6.76 6.53
N ASP A 60 -10.03 -7.68 7.16
CA ASP A 60 -10.06 -9.12 6.82
C ASP A 60 -11.40 -9.79 7.13
N LEU A 61 -12.17 -9.22 8.08
CA LEU A 61 -13.51 -9.72 8.45
C LEU A 61 -14.63 -9.17 7.55
N LEU A 62 -14.36 -8.12 6.77
CA LEU A 62 -15.34 -7.63 5.81
C LEU A 62 -15.53 -8.67 4.71
N PRO A 63 -16.79 -8.97 4.33
CA PRO A 63 -17.01 -9.67 3.08
C PRO A 63 -16.37 -8.85 1.97
N LEU A 64 -15.46 -9.46 1.21
CA LEU A 64 -15.05 -8.91 -0.07
C LEU A 64 -16.30 -8.92 -0.95
N GLU A 65 -17.00 -7.78 -1.01
CA GLU A 65 -17.96 -7.56 -2.08
C GLU A 65 -17.12 -7.39 -3.37
N LEU A 66 -16.75 -8.53 -3.91
CA LEU A 66 -16.17 -8.57 -5.26
C LEU A 66 -17.24 -7.97 -6.18
N ASP A 67 -16.95 -6.82 -6.74
CA ASP A 67 -17.78 -6.26 -7.79
C ASP A 67 -17.92 -7.32 -8.87
N LYS A 68 -19.16 -7.77 -9.12
CA LYS A 68 -19.47 -8.80 -10.12
C LYS A 68 -19.06 -8.40 -11.53
N ASN A 69 -18.65 -7.15 -11.72
CA ASN A 69 -18.17 -6.58 -12.98
C ASN A 69 -16.64 -6.63 -13.13
N ILE A 70 -15.89 -7.17 -12.14
CA ILE A 70 -14.43 -7.33 -12.28
C ILE A 70 -14.18 -8.28 -13.46
N LYS A 71 -13.55 -7.75 -14.50
CA LYS A 71 -13.03 -8.55 -15.60
C LYS A 71 -11.83 -9.32 -15.09
N THR A 72 -11.88 -10.64 -15.20
CA THR A 72 -10.79 -11.52 -14.76
C THR A 72 -9.70 -11.69 -15.82
N ASP A 73 -9.97 -11.26 -17.06
CA ASP A 73 -9.01 -11.37 -18.15
C ASP A 73 -8.19 -10.09 -18.27
N PHE A 74 -6.88 -10.23 -18.28
CA PHE A 74 -5.97 -9.10 -18.53
C PHE A 74 -6.15 -8.57 -19.95
N LYS A 75 -6.03 -7.26 -20.11
CA LYS A 75 -6.05 -6.59 -21.40
C LYS A 75 -4.88 -7.13 -22.25
N LYS A 76 -5.16 -7.44 -23.49
CA LYS A 76 -4.11 -7.76 -24.47
C LYS A 76 -3.33 -6.48 -24.80
N ASP A 77 -2.00 -6.58 -24.82
CA ASP A 77 -1.10 -5.45 -25.07
C ASP A 77 -1.36 -4.22 -24.17
N PRO A 78 -1.29 -4.36 -22.84
CA PRO A 78 -1.59 -3.28 -21.92
C PRO A 78 -0.50 -2.21 -21.91
N VAL A 79 -0.89 -0.99 -21.49
CA VAL A 79 0.04 0.06 -21.07
C VAL A 79 0.14 0.04 -19.57
N VAL A 80 1.33 -0.17 -19.03
CA VAL A 80 1.56 -0.36 -17.60
C VAL A 80 2.38 0.79 -17.02
N GLY A 81 1.86 1.44 -15.97
CA GLY A 81 2.60 2.44 -15.21
C GLY A 81 3.38 1.83 -14.05
N TYR A 82 4.52 2.41 -13.72
CA TYR A 82 5.28 2.03 -12.54
C TYR A 82 5.96 3.24 -11.92
N GLN A 83 6.27 3.18 -10.63
CA GLN A 83 7.04 4.24 -9.98
C GLN A 83 8.53 4.02 -10.21
N GLY A 84 9.22 5.08 -10.66
CA GLY A 84 10.65 5.12 -10.90
C GLY A 84 11.01 5.49 -12.33
N ILE A 85 12.28 5.35 -12.64
CA ILE A 85 12.85 5.58 -13.96
C ILE A 85 13.17 4.26 -14.67
N ALA A 86 13.53 4.32 -15.93
CA ALA A 86 13.98 3.14 -16.67
C ALA A 86 15.13 2.43 -15.95
N GLY A 87 15.04 1.11 -15.81
CA GLY A 87 15.95 0.27 -15.04
C GLY A 87 15.62 0.13 -13.56
N ALA A 88 14.52 0.73 -13.07
CA ALA A 88 14.07 0.54 -11.70
C ALA A 88 13.54 -0.89 -11.44
N PHE A 89 13.58 -1.35 -10.20
CA PHE A 89 13.02 -2.66 -9.80
C PHE A 89 11.52 -2.78 -10.12
N SER A 90 10.78 -1.66 -10.05
CA SER A 90 9.38 -1.62 -10.44
C SER A 90 9.18 -1.88 -11.94
N GLN A 91 10.10 -1.46 -12.81
CA GLN A 91 10.08 -1.84 -14.22
C GLN A 91 10.33 -3.34 -14.41
N SER A 92 11.29 -3.91 -13.69
CA SER A 92 11.52 -5.36 -13.71
C SER A 92 10.28 -6.14 -13.23
N ALA A 93 9.54 -5.58 -12.26
CA ALA A 93 8.27 -6.17 -11.83
C ALA A 93 7.22 -6.16 -12.95
N VAL A 94 7.14 -5.09 -13.76
CA VAL A 94 6.27 -5.05 -14.96
C VAL A 94 6.65 -6.17 -15.92
N GLU A 95 7.93 -6.30 -16.27
CA GLU A 95 8.41 -7.31 -17.21
C GLU A 95 8.20 -8.74 -16.69
N ASN A 96 8.39 -8.95 -15.37
CA ASN A 96 8.15 -10.26 -14.74
C ASN A 96 6.68 -10.67 -14.78
N PHE A 97 5.76 -9.72 -14.62
CA PHE A 97 4.33 -10.03 -14.53
C PHE A 97 3.63 -10.04 -15.91
N PHE A 98 3.90 -9.04 -16.75
CA PHE A 98 3.24 -8.86 -18.05
C PHE A 98 4.05 -9.41 -19.23
N GLY A 99 5.33 -9.70 -19.03
CA GLY A 99 6.25 -10.17 -20.07
C GLY A 99 7.18 -9.08 -20.59
N GLU A 100 8.32 -9.52 -21.13
CA GLU A 100 9.28 -8.63 -21.79
C GLU A 100 8.65 -7.89 -22.96
N GLY A 101 9.02 -6.62 -23.14
CA GLY A 101 8.50 -5.78 -24.21
C GLY A 101 7.14 -5.16 -23.95
N THR A 102 6.53 -5.40 -22.81
CA THR A 102 5.29 -4.71 -22.39
C THR A 102 5.50 -3.21 -22.40
N LYS A 103 4.59 -2.47 -23.06
CA LYS A 103 4.61 -1.02 -23.08
C LYS A 103 4.47 -0.48 -21.66
N ASN A 104 5.47 0.22 -21.17
CA ASN A 104 5.48 0.73 -19.80
C ASN A 104 5.90 2.19 -19.71
N ILE A 105 5.44 2.88 -18.66
CA ILE A 105 5.69 4.30 -18.40
C ILE A 105 6.13 4.45 -16.94
N GLY A 106 7.31 5.06 -16.74
CA GLY A 106 7.81 5.38 -15.41
C GLY A 106 7.25 6.71 -14.91
N TYR A 107 6.81 6.75 -13.68
CA TYR A 107 6.31 7.92 -12.97
C TYR A 107 7.22 8.24 -11.79
N ARG A 108 7.30 9.51 -11.42
CA ARG A 108 8.19 9.95 -10.35
C ARG A 108 7.70 9.47 -8.97
N ASP A 109 6.45 9.74 -8.68
CA ASP A 109 5.86 9.48 -7.38
C ASP A 109 4.79 8.38 -7.47
N PHE A 110 4.51 7.70 -6.35
CA PHE A 110 3.50 6.65 -6.32
C PHE A 110 2.13 7.18 -6.75
N GLU A 111 1.75 8.36 -6.26
CA GLU A 111 0.46 8.97 -6.55
C GLU A 111 0.27 9.27 -8.04
N ASP A 112 1.34 9.62 -8.77
CA ASP A 112 1.27 9.87 -10.22
C ASP A 112 0.77 8.63 -10.99
N VAL A 113 1.13 7.42 -10.53
CA VAL A 113 0.64 6.17 -11.14
C VAL A 113 -0.87 6.01 -10.93
N TYR A 114 -1.38 6.37 -9.76
CA TYR A 114 -2.82 6.31 -9.47
C TYR A 114 -3.59 7.34 -10.29
N VAL A 115 -3.06 8.55 -10.42
CA VAL A 115 -3.64 9.60 -11.27
C VAL A 115 -3.68 9.18 -12.74
N ALA A 116 -2.60 8.57 -13.25
CA ALA A 116 -2.56 8.07 -14.61
C ALA A 116 -3.56 6.92 -14.86
N LEU A 117 -3.79 6.05 -13.87
CA LEU A 117 -4.85 5.05 -13.91
C LEU A 117 -6.25 5.68 -13.97
N GLU A 118 -6.51 6.67 -13.11
CA GLU A 118 -7.79 7.38 -13.05
C GLU A 118 -8.08 8.11 -14.35
N ASN A 119 -7.08 8.70 -14.97
CA ASN A 119 -7.18 9.38 -16.27
C ASN A 119 -7.28 8.41 -17.45
N GLY A 120 -7.05 7.11 -17.25
CA GLY A 120 -7.03 6.13 -18.34
C GLY A 120 -5.80 6.23 -19.26
N GLU A 121 -4.72 6.85 -18.80
CA GLU A 121 -3.45 6.93 -19.52
C GLU A 121 -2.70 5.60 -19.54
N ILE A 122 -2.92 4.80 -18.50
CA ILE A 122 -2.40 3.45 -18.31
C ILE A 122 -3.53 2.48 -17.95
N ASP A 123 -3.33 1.22 -18.22
CA ASP A 123 -4.32 0.16 -17.95
C ASP A 123 -4.10 -0.51 -16.59
N TYR A 124 -2.84 -0.59 -16.18
CA TYR A 124 -2.42 -1.18 -14.90
C TYR A 124 -1.29 -0.35 -14.28
N GLY A 125 -1.24 -0.35 -12.95
CA GLY A 125 -0.14 0.22 -12.18
C GLY A 125 0.62 -0.88 -11.44
N VAL A 126 1.95 -0.85 -11.47
CA VAL A 126 2.81 -1.74 -10.68
C VAL A 126 3.52 -0.93 -9.61
N LEU A 127 3.21 -1.23 -8.38
CA LEU A 127 3.65 -0.48 -7.20
C LEU A 127 4.14 -1.42 -6.10
N PRO A 128 5.22 -1.07 -5.40
CA PRO A 128 5.74 -1.89 -4.33
C PRO A 128 4.82 -1.81 -3.10
N ILE A 129 4.41 -2.93 -2.55
CA ILE A 129 3.57 -3.02 -1.36
C ILE A 129 4.41 -3.34 -0.12
N GLU A 130 5.43 -4.18 -0.29
CA GLU A 130 6.28 -4.62 0.80
C GLU A 130 7.73 -4.78 0.35
N ASN A 131 8.65 -4.54 1.27
CA ASN A 131 10.07 -4.85 1.12
C ASN A 131 10.50 -5.71 2.31
N SER A 132 11.18 -6.82 2.05
CA SER A 132 11.61 -7.79 3.07
C SER A 132 12.50 -7.21 4.17
N LEU A 133 13.18 -6.09 3.94
CA LEU A 133 14.04 -5.42 4.91
C LEU A 133 13.34 -4.30 5.67
N THR A 134 12.49 -3.53 5.00
CA THR A 134 11.85 -2.33 5.57
C THR A 134 10.38 -2.53 5.91
N GLY A 135 9.79 -3.67 5.51
CA GLY A 135 8.39 -3.99 5.74
C GLY A 135 7.44 -3.29 4.75
N SER A 136 6.24 -3.05 5.19
CA SER A 136 5.13 -2.50 4.38
C SER A 136 5.36 -1.05 3.96
N ILE A 137 5.00 -0.73 2.73
CA ILE A 137 5.04 0.63 2.18
C ILE A 137 3.66 1.25 2.36
N ASN A 138 3.46 1.87 3.52
CA ASN A 138 2.16 2.37 3.96
C ASN A 138 1.53 3.40 3.00
N ASP A 139 2.34 4.22 2.35
CA ASP A 139 1.87 5.24 1.39
C ASP A 139 1.01 4.61 0.28
N ASN A 140 1.40 3.44 -0.23
CA ASN A 140 0.64 2.75 -1.26
C ASN A 140 -0.68 2.16 -0.75
N TYR A 141 -0.74 1.71 0.50
CA TYR A 141 -2.01 1.28 1.10
C TYR A 141 -3.00 2.43 1.23
N ASP A 142 -2.52 3.62 1.61
CA ASP A 142 -3.36 4.81 1.72
C ASP A 142 -3.84 5.28 0.33
N LEU A 143 -2.99 5.21 -0.68
CA LEU A 143 -3.34 5.55 -2.06
C LEU A 143 -4.36 4.56 -2.65
N ILE A 144 -4.22 3.24 -2.43
CA ILE A 144 -5.22 2.25 -2.84
C ILE A 144 -6.60 2.61 -2.27
N ARG A 145 -6.66 2.97 -1.00
CA ARG A 145 -7.91 3.39 -0.37
C ARG A 145 -8.47 4.69 -0.94
N LYS A 146 -7.58 5.67 -1.17
CA LYS A 146 -7.95 6.98 -1.70
C LYS A 146 -8.58 6.90 -3.08
N TYR A 147 -7.99 6.11 -3.97
CA TYR A 147 -8.42 5.99 -5.37
C TYR A 147 -9.39 4.83 -5.61
N GLY A 148 -9.54 3.89 -4.67
CA GLY A 148 -10.50 2.79 -4.77
C GLY A 148 -10.19 1.76 -5.84
N PHE A 149 -8.93 1.61 -6.25
CA PHE A 149 -8.53 0.60 -7.23
C PHE A 149 -8.36 -0.79 -6.59
N TYR A 150 -8.41 -1.82 -7.42
CA TYR A 150 -8.31 -3.21 -7.01
C TYR A 150 -6.92 -3.77 -7.30
N ILE A 151 -6.42 -4.63 -6.42
CA ILE A 151 -5.22 -5.43 -6.67
C ILE A 151 -5.64 -6.64 -7.52
N VAL A 152 -5.07 -6.75 -8.71
CA VAL A 152 -5.41 -7.81 -9.69
C VAL A 152 -4.31 -8.87 -9.83
N GLY A 153 -3.17 -8.68 -9.18
CA GLY A 153 -2.08 -9.64 -9.18
C GLY A 153 -0.90 -9.20 -8.34
N GLU A 154 0.03 -10.10 -8.11
CA GLU A 154 1.25 -9.86 -7.37
C GLU A 154 2.47 -10.46 -8.08
N THR A 155 3.63 -9.84 -7.87
CA THR A 155 4.93 -10.38 -8.31
C THR A 155 6.01 -9.98 -7.32
N ALA A 156 7.08 -10.74 -7.26
CA ALA A 156 8.22 -10.43 -6.43
C ALA A 156 9.47 -10.19 -7.29
N VAL A 157 10.24 -9.17 -6.94
CA VAL A 157 11.53 -8.85 -7.58
C VAL A 157 12.64 -8.99 -6.56
N ASN A 158 13.66 -9.75 -6.91
CA ASN A 158 14.85 -9.86 -6.07
C ASN A 158 15.71 -8.60 -6.21
N VAL A 159 15.84 -7.84 -5.12
CA VAL A 159 16.66 -6.63 -5.09
C VAL A 159 18.12 -7.00 -4.84
N SER A 160 18.95 -6.88 -5.87
CA SER A 160 20.40 -7.08 -5.80
C SER A 160 21.11 -5.73 -6.01
N GLN A 161 21.79 -5.25 -4.98
CA GLN A 161 22.55 -4.01 -5.05
C GLN A 161 23.95 -4.29 -5.63
N CYS A 162 24.36 -3.47 -6.60
CA CYS A 162 25.66 -3.57 -7.23
C CYS A 162 26.53 -2.36 -6.86
N LEU A 163 27.78 -2.60 -6.52
CA LEU A 163 28.76 -1.55 -6.37
C LEU A 163 29.18 -1.06 -7.77
N MET A 164 29.01 0.21 -7.99
CA MET A 164 29.42 0.86 -9.26
C MET A 164 30.60 1.80 -9.02
N ALA A 165 31.51 1.82 -9.96
CA ALA A 165 32.67 2.70 -9.94
C ALA A 165 33.04 3.12 -11.36
N LEU A 166 33.85 4.18 -11.50
CA LEU A 166 34.42 4.56 -12.79
C LEU A 166 35.40 3.47 -13.28
N PRO A 167 35.54 3.30 -14.61
CA PRO A 167 36.51 2.38 -15.17
C PRO A 167 37.93 2.65 -14.63
N GLY A 168 38.59 1.58 -14.15
CA GLY A 168 39.93 1.67 -13.58
C GLY A 168 40.00 1.92 -12.06
N THR A 169 38.87 2.13 -11.39
CA THR A 169 38.82 2.19 -9.90
C THR A 169 39.22 0.86 -9.30
N LYS A 170 40.11 0.88 -8.32
CA LYS A 170 40.52 -0.30 -7.54
C LYS A 170 39.70 -0.37 -6.25
N ILE A 171 39.32 -1.56 -5.84
CA ILE A 171 38.76 -1.85 -4.51
C ILE A 171 39.96 -2.15 -3.61
N GLU A 172 40.21 -1.31 -2.60
CA GLU A 172 41.25 -1.52 -1.59
C GLU A 172 40.65 -2.17 -0.34
#